data_4821aa1bcbceb2520cdd449e447fac40
#
_entry.id   4821aa1bcbceb2520cdd449e447fac40
#
_cell.length_a   1.000
_cell.length_b   1.000
_cell.length_c   1.000
_cell.angle_alpha   90.00
_cell.angle_beta   90.00
_cell.angle_gamma   90.00
#
_symmetry.space_group_name_H-M   'P 1'
#
loop_
_entity.id
_entity.type
_entity.pdbx_description
1 polymer ?
#
loop_
_entity_poly.entity_id
_entity_poly.type
_entity_poly.pdbx_seq_one_letter_code
_entity_poly.pdbx_strand_id
1 'polypeptide(L)'
;SADIPEIDIKVDSIAVTALTRKLKAKWTPELAQDLNAYHNLDAEVELTSVLSEQIALEIDQEILNDLVQGATGGTLYWSRRPGRFLDRESGADITSATAPPDFTGTVSEWYETLMETINDVSARIHRKTLRGGANFIVCSPEVASILEFTAGFRAAVAVDDEGGSWGAQNVGSLSKKMDVYVDPYFPRGLILVGRK
;
A
#
# COMPACT_ATOMS: atom_id res chain seq x y z
N SER A 1 -21.62 -45.31 -11.40
CA SER A 1 -22.38 -44.21 -10.76
C SER A 1 -21.58 -42.95 -10.92
N ALA A 2 -22.17 -41.96 -11.57
CA ALA A 2 -21.55 -40.66 -11.72
C ALA A 2 -21.58 -39.98 -10.34
N ASP A 3 -20.42 -39.59 -9.82
CA ASP A 3 -20.31 -38.74 -8.64
C ASP A 3 -20.89 -37.38 -8.99
N ILE A 4 -21.99 -37.04 -8.36
CA ILE A 4 -22.61 -35.70 -8.52
C ILE A 4 -21.90 -34.80 -7.52
N PRO A 5 -21.24 -33.71 -7.95
CA PRO A 5 -20.57 -32.82 -7.04
C PRO A 5 -21.58 -32.12 -6.12
N GLU A 6 -21.37 -32.23 -4.84
CA GLU A 6 -22.16 -31.53 -3.82
C GLU A 6 -21.54 -30.15 -3.52
N ILE A 7 -22.41 -29.17 -3.37
CA ILE A 7 -22.01 -27.82 -2.95
C ILE A 7 -22.48 -27.61 -1.52
N ASP A 8 -21.53 -27.47 -0.59
CA ASP A 8 -21.80 -27.11 0.79
C ASP A 8 -21.59 -25.60 0.98
N ILE A 9 -22.60 -24.92 1.50
CA ILE A 9 -22.55 -23.47 1.75
C ILE A 9 -22.40 -23.27 3.26
N LYS A 10 -21.21 -22.79 3.68
CA LYS A 10 -20.96 -22.33 5.05
C LYS A 10 -21.12 -20.83 5.13
N VAL A 11 -21.89 -20.40 6.11
CA VAL A 11 -22.05 -18.97 6.44
C VAL A 11 -21.33 -18.71 7.74
N ASP A 12 -20.24 -17.95 7.67
CA ASP A 12 -19.49 -17.48 8.85
C ASP A 12 -19.85 -16.02 9.11
N SER A 13 -20.13 -15.67 10.36
CA SER A 13 -20.31 -14.30 10.78
C SER A 13 -19.09 -13.83 11.57
N ILE A 14 -18.51 -12.71 11.15
CA ILE A 14 -17.40 -12.07 11.86
C ILE A 14 -17.95 -10.85 12.58
N ALA A 15 -17.77 -10.79 13.92
CA ALA A 15 -18.11 -9.62 14.70
C ALA A 15 -17.00 -8.56 14.54
N VAL A 16 -17.37 -7.38 14.08
CA VAL A 16 -16.47 -6.21 14.04
C VAL A 16 -16.76 -5.32 15.22
N THR A 17 -15.76 -5.12 16.08
CA THR A 17 -15.88 -4.23 17.25
C THR A 17 -15.22 -2.90 16.92
N ALA A 18 -16.02 -1.81 17.02
CA ALA A 18 -15.50 -0.47 16.86
C ALA A 18 -14.83 0.01 18.15
N LEU A 19 -13.59 0.52 18.04
CA LEU A 19 -12.87 1.17 19.12
C LEU A 19 -12.91 2.69 18.94
N THR A 20 -13.18 3.41 20.02
CA THR A 20 -13.19 4.88 20.00
C THR A 20 -11.78 5.41 20.23
N ARG A 21 -11.30 6.29 19.35
CA ARG A 21 -10.05 7.02 19.53
C ARG A 21 -10.32 8.41 20.06
N LYS A 22 -9.45 8.87 20.97
CA LYS A 22 -9.54 10.22 21.55
C LYS A 22 -8.16 10.86 21.52
N LEU A 23 -8.09 12.07 20.97
CA LEU A 23 -6.94 12.94 21.04
C LEU A 23 -7.25 14.16 21.87
N LYS A 24 -6.23 14.73 22.51
CA LYS A 24 -6.35 15.92 23.33
C LYS A 24 -5.25 16.91 22.97
N ALA A 25 -5.62 18.13 22.61
CA ALA A 25 -4.72 19.27 22.52
C ALA A 25 -4.88 20.18 23.72
N LYS A 26 -3.80 20.85 24.10
CA LYS A 26 -3.80 21.91 25.12
C LYS A 26 -3.06 23.11 24.55
N TRP A 27 -3.62 24.28 24.76
CA TRP A 27 -2.96 25.55 24.43
C TRP A 27 -3.10 26.54 25.56
N THR A 28 -2.19 27.52 25.61
CA THR A 28 -2.26 28.61 26.59
C THR A 28 -3.08 29.77 26.05
N PRO A 29 -3.71 30.57 26.91
CA PRO A 29 -4.40 31.80 26.46
C PRO A 29 -3.48 32.79 25.73
N GLU A 30 -2.20 32.85 26.11
CA GLU A 30 -1.21 33.70 25.46
C GLU A 30 -0.99 33.26 24.01
N LEU A 31 -0.86 31.95 23.74
CA LEU A 31 -0.72 31.43 22.38
C LEU A 31 -1.93 31.79 21.50
N ALA A 32 -3.15 31.66 22.04
CA ALA A 32 -4.36 32.02 21.32
C ALA A 32 -4.39 33.52 20.99
N GLN A 33 -3.93 34.35 21.90
CA GLN A 33 -3.85 35.80 21.73
C GLN A 33 -2.80 36.20 20.70
N ASP A 34 -1.64 35.56 20.71
CA ASP A 34 -0.55 35.79 19.76
C ASP A 34 -0.94 35.37 18.34
N LEU A 35 -1.56 34.21 18.16
CA LEU A 35 -2.06 33.74 16.87
C LEU A 35 -3.11 34.68 16.28
N ASN A 36 -4.03 35.18 17.09
CA ASN A 36 -5.05 36.12 16.65
C ASN A 36 -4.45 37.49 16.31
N ALA A 37 -3.56 38.02 17.16
CA ALA A 37 -2.99 39.34 17.00
C ALA A 37 -1.99 39.46 15.82
N TYR A 38 -1.14 38.44 15.61
CA TYR A 38 -0.07 38.45 14.62
C TYR A 38 -0.42 37.79 13.30
N HIS A 39 -1.25 36.76 13.30
CA HIS A 39 -1.58 35.94 12.13
C HIS A 39 -3.06 35.94 11.76
N ASN A 40 -3.91 36.58 12.54
CA ASN A 40 -5.36 36.57 12.35
C ASN A 40 -5.96 35.15 12.28
N LEU A 41 -5.37 34.21 13.05
CA LEU A 41 -5.77 32.80 13.13
C LEU A 41 -6.51 32.55 14.44
N ASP A 42 -7.58 31.78 14.36
CA ASP A 42 -8.27 31.27 15.53
C ASP A 42 -7.62 29.95 15.98
N ALA A 43 -6.99 29.98 17.16
CA ALA A 43 -6.27 28.83 17.70
C ALA A 43 -7.17 27.60 17.87
N GLU A 44 -8.43 27.77 18.22
CA GLU A 44 -9.37 26.68 18.41
C GLU A 44 -9.69 25.99 17.08
N VAL A 45 -9.93 26.77 16.03
CA VAL A 45 -10.21 26.26 14.68
C VAL A 45 -9.00 25.53 14.11
N GLU A 46 -7.81 26.14 14.20
CA GLU A 46 -6.58 25.55 13.71
C GLU A 46 -6.22 24.23 14.43
N LEU A 47 -6.31 24.22 15.76
CA LEU A 47 -6.02 23.01 16.53
C LEU A 47 -7.05 21.91 16.29
N THR A 48 -8.31 22.24 16.09
CA THR A 48 -9.36 21.28 15.75
C THR A 48 -9.09 20.66 14.37
N SER A 49 -8.65 21.44 13.40
CA SER A 49 -8.26 20.95 12.07
C SER A 49 -7.09 19.98 12.17
N VAL A 50 -6.01 20.36 12.88
CA VAL A 50 -4.84 19.50 13.09
C VAL A 50 -5.21 18.19 13.80
N LEU A 51 -6.08 18.24 14.80
CA LEU A 51 -6.57 17.04 15.49
C LEU A 51 -7.37 16.12 14.57
N SER A 52 -8.21 16.69 13.72
CA SER A 52 -9.01 15.93 12.77
C SER A 52 -8.12 15.22 11.73
N GLU A 53 -7.10 15.91 11.23
CA GLU A 53 -6.09 15.34 10.31
C GLU A 53 -5.31 14.22 11.00
N GLN A 54 -4.89 14.40 12.24
CA GLN A 54 -4.15 13.37 12.97
C GLN A 54 -5.00 12.12 13.24
N ILE A 55 -6.29 12.29 13.58
CA ILE A 55 -7.20 11.15 13.75
C ILE A 55 -7.38 10.40 12.42
N ALA A 56 -7.55 11.11 11.32
CA ALA A 56 -7.67 10.49 10.01
C ALA A 56 -6.42 9.66 9.65
N LEU A 57 -5.23 10.22 9.87
CA LEU A 57 -3.95 9.50 9.67
C LEU A 57 -3.84 8.22 10.51
N GLU A 58 -4.21 8.30 11.80
CA GLU A 58 -4.16 7.13 12.67
C GLU A 58 -5.13 6.03 12.23
N ILE A 59 -6.33 6.40 11.78
CA ILE A 59 -7.32 5.46 11.25
C ILE A 59 -6.80 4.79 9.99
N ASP A 60 -6.24 5.56 9.06
CA ASP A 60 -5.68 5.03 7.82
C ASP A 60 -4.53 4.03 8.09
N GLN A 61 -3.64 4.39 9.02
CA GLN A 61 -2.53 3.49 9.42
C GLN A 61 -3.04 2.21 10.08
N GLU A 62 -4.07 2.28 10.91
CA GLU A 62 -4.68 1.10 11.52
C GLU A 62 -5.29 0.20 10.47
N ILE A 63 -6.07 0.75 9.53
CA ILE A 63 -6.68 -0.01 8.43
C ILE A 63 -5.60 -0.70 7.60
N LEU A 64 -4.54 0.02 7.22
CA LEU A 64 -3.44 -0.55 6.43
C LEU A 64 -2.70 -1.65 7.19
N ASN A 65 -2.47 -1.46 8.49
CA ASN A 65 -1.83 -2.47 9.33
C ASN A 65 -2.69 -3.74 9.44
N ASP A 66 -3.99 -3.59 9.64
CA ASP A 66 -4.93 -4.71 9.69
C ASP A 66 -4.97 -5.47 8.35
N LEU A 67 -4.95 -4.75 7.23
CA LEU A 67 -4.88 -5.35 5.89
C LEU A 67 -3.57 -6.13 5.68
N VAL A 68 -2.44 -5.59 6.15
CA VAL A 68 -1.14 -6.29 6.07
C VAL A 68 -1.14 -7.55 6.93
N GLN A 69 -1.66 -7.49 8.16
CA GLN A 69 -1.77 -8.65 9.03
C GLN A 69 -2.76 -9.69 8.51
N GLY A 70 -3.85 -9.24 7.89
CA GLY A 70 -4.85 -10.10 7.25
C GLY A 70 -4.42 -10.69 5.91
N ALA A 71 -3.31 -10.25 5.33
CA ALA A 71 -2.83 -10.69 4.01
C ALA A 71 -2.22 -12.10 4.04
N THR A 72 -3.03 -13.10 4.30
CA THR A 72 -2.63 -14.52 4.37
C THR A 72 -2.62 -15.23 3.02
N GLY A 73 -2.95 -14.54 1.94
CA GLY A 73 -3.05 -15.10 0.59
C GLY A 73 -1.74 -15.66 0.03
N GLY A 74 -0.63 -15.11 0.44
CA GLY A 74 0.74 -15.50 0.08
C GLY A 74 1.68 -14.30 0.14
N THR A 75 2.95 -14.60 0.35
CA THR A 75 4.04 -13.60 0.32
C THR A 75 5.00 -14.00 -0.80
N LEU A 76 5.38 -13.04 -1.64
CA LEU A 76 6.42 -13.22 -2.64
C LEU A 76 7.57 -12.27 -2.34
N TYR A 77 8.79 -12.71 -2.70
CA TYR A 77 10.03 -11.97 -2.41
C TYR A 77 10.69 -11.50 -3.70
N TRP A 78 11.20 -10.27 -3.68
CA TRP A 78 11.95 -9.66 -4.77
C TRP A 78 13.12 -8.84 -4.23
N SER A 79 14.24 -8.79 -4.94
CA SER A 79 15.42 -8.02 -4.56
C SER A 79 15.55 -6.75 -5.39
N ARG A 80 15.76 -5.60 -4.74
CA ARG A 80 16.09 -4.34 -5.43
C ARG A 80 17.45 -4.39 -6.14
N ARG A 81 18.38 -5.23 -5.66
CA ARG A 81 19.72 -5.32 -6.25
C ARG A 81 19.67 -6.08 -7.56
N PRO A 82 20.05 -5.44 -8.71
CA PRO A 82 20.12 -6.14 -10.00
C PRO A 82 21.01 -7.37 -9.94
N GLY A 83 20.57 -8.45 -10.57
CA GLY A 83 21.29 -9.72 -10.60
C GLY A 83 21.22 -10.54 -9.32
N ARG A 84 20.56 -10.06 -8.25
CA ARG A 84 20.31 -10.85 -7.06
C ARG A 84 18.95 -11.54 -7.15
N PHE A 85 18.96 -12.79 -7.55
CA PHE A 85 17.76 -13.59 -7.64
C PHE A 85 17.38 -14.20 -6.30
N LEU A 86 16.12 -14.04 -5.93
CA LEU A 86 15.53 -14.68 -4.77
C LEU A 86 14.52 -15.74 -5.24
N ASP A 87 14.45 -16.84 -4.54
CA ASP A 87 13.29 -17.71 -4.64
C ASP A 87 12.05 -16.94 -4.22
N ARG A 88 11.06 -16.88 -5.10
CA ARG A 88 9.89 -15.99 -4.92
C ARG A 88 9.02 -16.38 -3.73
N GLU A 89 9.02 -17.63 -3.32
CA GLU A 89 8.16 -18.12 -2.23
C GLU A 89 8.88 -18.17 -0.86
N SER A 90 10.14 -18.57 -0.86
CA SER A 90 10.92 -18.70 0.37
C SER A 90 11.75 -17.47 0.71
N GLY A 91 12.03 -16.60 -0.27
CA GLY A 91 12.94 -15.46 -0.11
C GLY A 91 14.42 -15.85 -0.05
N ALA A 92 14.76 -17.13 -0.26
CA ALA A 92 16.13 -17.59 -0.26
C ALA A 92 16.92 -17.03 -1.44
N ASP A 93 18.18 -16.68 -1.20
CA ASP A 93 19.09 -16.21 -2.26
C ASP A 93 19.55 -17.38 -3.11
N ILE A 94 19.17 -17.38 -4.38
CA ILE A 94 19.54 -18.41 -5.35
C ILE A 94 20.67 -17.96 -6.31
N THR A 95 21.22 -16.77 -6.11
CA THR A 95 22.30 -16.22 -6.94
C THR A 95 23.58 -17.09 -6.89
N SER A 96 23.80 -17.80 -5.78
CA SER A 96 24.95 -18.69 -5.57
C SER A 96 24.65 -20.17 -5.82
N ALA A 97 23.52 -20.50 -6.43
CA ALA A 97 23.16 -21.89 -6.77
C ALA A 97 24.14 -22.48 -7.79
N THR A 98 24.16 -23.82 -7.92
CA THR A 98 25.07 -24.54 -8.85
C THR A 98 24.88 -24.12 -10.34
N ALA A 99 23.68 -23.63 -10.68
CA ALA A 99 23.37 -23.01 -11.97
C ALA A 99 22.58 -21.72 -11.69
N PRO A 100 23.26 -20.64 -11.31
CA PRO A 100 22.58 -19.39 -10.97
C PRO A 100 21.94 -18.82 -12.23
N PRO A 101 20.76 -18.19 -12.08
CA PRO A 101 20.20 -17.38 -13.16
C PRO A 101 21.15 -16.22 -13.46
N ASP A 102 21.31 -15.88 -14.74
CA ASP A 102 22.15 -14.77 -15.17
C ASP A 102 21.28 -13.57 -15.58
N PHE A 103 21.77 -12.37 -15.28
CA PHE A 103 21.12 -11.11 -15.66
C PHE A 103 22.17 -10.13 -16.18
N THR A 104 22.04 -9.77 -17.44
CA THR A 104 22.94 -8.84 -18.15
C THR A 104 22.26 -7.55 -18.59
N GLY A 105 21.02 -7.32 -18.14
CA GLY A 105 20.21 -6.16 -18.50
C GLY A 105 20.51 -4.90 -17.70
N THR A 106 19.76 -3.86 -18.00
CA THR A 106 19.81 -2.57 -17.30
C THR A 106 19.03 -2.59 -16.00
N VAL A 107 19.24 -1.57 -15.14
CA VAL A 107 18.48 -1.42 -13.89
C VAL A 107 16.98 -1.28 -14.15
N SER A 108 16.58 -0.61 -15.23
CA SER A 108 15.17 -0.45 -15.59
C SER A 108 14.52 -1.78 -15.94
N GLU A 109 15.23 -2.63 -16.71
CA GLU A 109 14.76 -3.99 -17.01
C GLU A 109 14.66 -4.86 -15.76
N TRP A 110 15.56 -4.65 -14.79
CA TRP A 110 15.45 -5.31 -13.50
C TRP A 110 14.21 -4.89 -12.73
N TYR A 111 13.85 -3.60 -12.77
CA TYR A 111 12.65 -3.11 -12.11
C TYR A 111 11.35 -3.64 -12.77
N GLU A 112 11.36 -3.98 -14.03
CA GLU A 112 10.26 -4.65 -14.69
C GLU A 112 10.00 -6.06 -14.14
N THR A 113 11.00 -6.72 -13.58
CA THR A 113 10.80 -8.01 -12.88
C THR A 113 9.99 -7.86 -11.57
N LEU A 114 10.00 -6.68 -10.95
CA LEU A 114 9.09 -6.36 -9.85
C LEU A 114 7.63 -6.35 -10.32
N MET A 115 7.38 -5.75 -11.49
CA MET A 115 6.04 -5.77 -12.11
C MET A 115 5.54 -7.19 -12.37
N GLU A 116 6.42 -8.04 -12.90
CA GLU A 116 6.12 -9.45 -13.10
C GLU A 116 5.73 -10.12 -11.78
N THR A 117 6.49 -9.89 -10.71
CA THR A 117 6.20 -10.43 -9.38
C THR A 117 4.85 -9.94 -8.85
N ILE A 118 4.51 -8.67 -9.03
CA ILE A 118 3.20 -8.10 -8.66
C ILE A 118 2.08 -8.77 -9.47
N ASN A 119 2.28 -9.00 -10.75
CA ASN A 119 1.32 -9.71 -11.59
C ASN A 119 1.12 -11.16 -11.16
N ASP A 120 2.17 -11.84 -10.69
CA ASP A 120 2.06 -13.19 -10.13
C ASP A 120 1.20 -13.19 -8.85
N VAL A 121 1.37 -12.19 -7.96
CA VAL A 121 0.48 -12.02 -6.80
C VAL A 121 -0.96 -11.80 -7.25
N SER A 122 -1.18 -10.95 -8.24
CA SER A 122 -2.50 -10.69 -8.79
C SER A 122 -3.14 -11.95 -9.39
N ALA A 123 -2.38 -12.77 -10.10
CA ALA A 123 -2.83 -14.05 -10.62
C ALA A 123 -3.19 -15.04 -9.49
N ARG A 124 -2.41 -15.04 -8.40
CA ARG A 124 -2.68 -15.86 -7.21
C ARG A 124 -3.99 -15.43 -6.53
N ILE A 125 -4.24 -14.12 -6.41
CA ILE A 125 -5.52 -13.58 -5.91
C ILE A 125 -6.66 -14.04 -6.79
N HIS A 126 -6.53 -13.91 -8.13
CA HIS A 126 -7.57 -14.36 -9.07
C HIS A 126 -7.88 -15.86 -8.89
N ARG A 127 -6.85 -16.68 -8.80
CA ARG A 127 -7.00 -18.13 -8.64
C ARG A 127 -7.69 -18.52 -7.35
N LYS A 128 -7.42 -17.77 -6.26
CA LYS A 128 -8.04 -18.04 -4.95
C LYS A 128 -9.46 -17.48 -4.82
N THR A 129 -9.73 -16.32 -5.40
CA THR A 129 -11.02 -15.62 -5.25
C THR A 129 -12.02 -15.95 -6.34
N LEU A 130 -11.55 -16.38 -7.53
CA LEU A 130 -12.34 -16.57 -8.75
C LEU A 130 -13.10 -15.30 -9.21
N ARG A 131 -12.78 -14.14 -8.63
CA ARG A 131 -13.47 -12.86 -8.90
C ARG A 131 -12.62 -11.88 -9.71
N GLY A 132 -11.41 -12.25 -10.07
CA GLY A 132 -10.46 -11.44 -10.81
C GLY A 132 -9.20 -11.13 -10.01
N GLY A 133 -8.21 -10.53 -10.68
CA GLY A 133 -6.93 -10.16 -10.08
C GLY A 133 -7.01 -8.95 -9.16
N ALA A 134 -5.85 -8.55 -8.67
CA ALA A 134 -5.70 -7.36 -7.85
C ALA A 134 -6.14 -6.09 -8.60
N ASN A 135 -6.65 -5.11 -7.86
CA ASN A 135 -7.04 -3.80 -8.39
C ASN A 135 -6.44 -2.63 -7.61
N PHE A 136 -5.71 -2.89 -6.53
CA PHE A 136 -4.97 -1.84 -5.82
C PHE A 136 -3.63 -2.35 -5.29
N ILE A 137 -2.71 -1.41 -5.11
CA ILE A 137 -1.39 -1.61 -4.50
C ILE A 137 -1.18 -0.50 -3.47
N VAL A 138 -0.65 -0.86 -2.31
CA VAL A 138 -0.17 0.11 -1.31
C VAL A 138 1.32 -0.12 -1.10
N CYS A 139 2.10 0.94 -1.14
CA CYS A 139 3.55 0.87 -0.99
C CYS A 139 4.14 2.14 -0.34
N SER A 140 5.41 2.05 0.06
CA SER A 140 6.17 3.20 0.53
C SER A 140 6.64 4.09 -0.62
N PRO A 141 7.01 5.35 -0.37
CA PRO A 141 7.53 6.27 -1.40
C PRO A 141 8.74 5.74 -2.14
N GLU A 142 9.61 4.98 -1.47
CA GLU A 142 10.80 4.39 -2.09
C GLU A 142 10.44 3.34 -3.14
N VAL A 143 9.39 2.56 -2.87
CA VAL A 143 8.88 1.57 -3.83
C VAL A 143 8.15 2.26 -4.98
N ALA A 144 7.37 3.30 -4.69
CA ALA A 144 6.70 4.09 -5.71
C ALA A 144 7.71 4.66 -6.72
N SER A 145 8.83 5.21 -6.25
CA SER A 145 9.91 5.69 -7.12
C SER A 145 10.50 4.59 -8.01
N ILE A 146 10.55 3.34 -7.55
CA ILE A 146 10.98 2.21 -8.39
C ILE A 146 9.92 1.91 -9.46
N LEU A 147 8.64 1.93 -9.10
CA LEU A 147 7.55 1.67 -10.03
C LEU A 147 7.44 2.74 -11.13
N GLU A 148 7.75 4.00 -10.81
CA GLU A 148 7.78 5.11 -11.78
C GLU A 148 8.79 4.89 -12.92
N PHE A 149 9.87 4.16 -12.66
CA PHE A 149 10.85 3.78 -13.70
C PHE A 149 10.39 2.63 -14.59
N THR A 150 9.26 2.02 -14.30
CA THR A 150 8.75 0.92 -15.11
C THR A 150 7.85 1.44 -16.23
N ALA A 151 7.89 0.81 -17.41
CA ALA A 151 7.09 1.20 -18.56
C ALA A 151 5.56 1.05 -18.35
N GLY A 152 5.17 0.26 -17.36
CA GLY A 152 3.76 0.00 -17.04
C GLY A 152 3.11 1.02 -16.11
N PHE A 153 3.88 1.93 -15.50
CA PHE A 153 3.36 2.93 -14.59
C PHE A 153 2.80 4.13 -15.35
N ARG A 154 1.63 4.61 -14.93
CA ARG A 154 1.01 5.84 -15.44
C ARG A 154 0.66 6.72 -14.24
N ALA A 155 1.30 7.88 -14.16
CA ALA A 155 1.01 8.87 -13.14
C ALA A 155 -0.45 9.34 -13.25
N ALA A 156 -1.12 9.50 -12.11
CA ALA A 156 -2.37 10.26 -12.05
C ALA A 156 -2.02 11.74 -12.25
N VAL A 157 -2.62 12.36 -13.25
CA VAL A 157 -2.53 13.83 -13.39
C VAL A 157 -3.51 14.40 -12.37
N ALA A 158 -3.00 14.84 -11.22
CA ALA A 158 -3.78 15.63 -10.30
C ALA A 158 -4.01 17.00 -10.95
N VAL A 159 -5.25 17.24 -11.35
CA VAL A 159 -5.71 18.58 -11.71
C VAL A 159 -6.10 19.24 -10.39
N ASP A 160 -5.29 20.19 -9.95
CA ASP A 160 -5.54 21.09 -8.82
C ASP A 160 -5.87 20.42 -7.48
N ASP A 161 -4.85 19.98 -6.75
CA ASP A 161 -4.96 19.80 -5.31
C ASP A 161 -4.03 20.81 -4.62
N GLU A 162 -4.53 22.02 -4.38
CA GLU A 162 -3.85 23.05 -3.58
C GLU A 162 -3.81 22.71 -2.07
N GLY A 163 -4.43 21.63 -1.67
CA GLY A 163 -4.41 21.13 -0.30
C GLY A 163 -3.46 19.96 -0.16
N GLY A 164 -2.35 20.12 0.57
CA GLY A 164 -1.47 19.05 0.93
C GLY A 164 -2.25 17.88 1.54
N SER A 165 -2.40 16.80 0.79
CA SER A 165 -3.08 15.60 1.24
C SER A 165 -2.17 14.81 2.18
N TRP A 166 -2.65 14.52 3.37
CA TRP A 166 -1.95 13.76 4.40
C TRP A 166 -2.42 12.29 4.33
N GLY A 167 -1.48 11.35 4.43
CA GLY A 167 -1.78 9.92 4.44
C GLY A 167 -1.52 9.21 3.12
N ALA A 168 -2.24 8.11 2.87
CA ALA A 168 -2.09 7.31 1.66
C ALA A 168 -2.74 7.99 0.46
N GLN A 169 -1.94 8.28 -0.56
CA GLN A 169 -2.38 8.99 -1.77
C GLN A 169 -2.33 8.09 -2.99
N ASN A 170 -3.31 8.24 -3.87
CA ASN A 170 -3.27 7.62 -5.19
C ASN A 170 -2.35 8.42 -6.11
N VAL A 171 -1.21 7.84 -6.47
CA VAL A 171 -0.20 8.48 -7.33
C VAL A 171 -0.28 8.06 -8.78
N GLY A 172 -1.07 7.04 -9.12
CA GLY A 172 -1.19 6.57 -10.49
C GLY A 172 -1.76 5.18 -10.63
N SER A 173 -1.62 4.63 -11.81
CA SER A 173 -2.06 3.28 -12.12
C SER A 173 -0.95 2.43 -12.73
N LEU A 174 -0.90 1.17 -12.35
CA LEU A 174 -0.01 0.17 -12.89
C LEU A 174 -0.75 -0.69 -13.92
N SER A 175 -0.27 -0.69 -15.18
CA SER A 175 -0.86 -1.47 -16.29
C SER A 175 -2.35 -1.23 -16.52
N LYS A 176 -2.91 -0.07 -16.15
CA LYS A 176 -4.34 0.26 -16.21
C LYS A 176 -5.27 -0.68 -15.42
N LYS A 177 -4.72 -1.52 -14.55
CA LYS A 177 -5.47 -2.52 -13.80
C LYS A 177 -5.48 -2.30 -12.30
N MET A 178 -4.44 -1.65 -11.78
CA MET A 178 -4.21 -1.49 -10.34
C MET A 178 -3.94 -0.03 -10.02
N ASP A 179 -4.68 0.52 -9.07
CA ASP A 179 -4.41 1.83 -8.49
C ASP A 179 -3.25 1.74 -7.51
N VAL A 180 -2.32 2.68 -7.59
CA VAL A 180 -1.15 2.74 -6.71
C VAL A 180 -1.35 3.81 -5.65
N TYR A 181 -1.38 3.37 -4.39
CA TYR A 181 -1.45 4.24 -3.21
C TYR A 181 -0.10 4.29 -2.54
N VAL A 182 0.37 5.48 -2.24
CA VAL A 182 1.63 5.71 -1.53
C VAL A 182 1.33 6.24 -0.15
N ASP A 183 1.84 5.54 0.86
CA ASP A 183 1.77 5.97 2.24
C ASP A 183 3.19 6.16 2.79
N PRO A 184 3.56 7.38 3.26
CA PRO A 184 4.87 7.66 3.83
C PRO A 184 5.21 6.82 5.07
N TYR A 185 4.20 6.37 5.80
CA TYR A 185 4.36 5.57 7.01
C TYR A 185 4.34 4.06 6.76
N PHE A 186 4.09 3.65 5.51
CA PHE A 186 4.06 2.23 5.16
C PHE A 186 5.44 1.58 5.32
N PRO A 187 5.54 0.32 5.81
CA PRO A 187 6.82 -0.34 6.02
C PRO A 187 7.66 -0.39 4.75
N ARG A 188 8.93 0.01 4.87
CA ARG A 188 9.87 0.01 3.76
C ARG A 188 10.07 -1.41 3.22
N GLY A 189 10.09 -1.54 1.91
CA GLY A 189 10.29 -2.82 1.25
C GLY A 189 9.10 -3.78 1.31
N LEU A 190 7.95 -3.33 1.78
CA LEU A 190 6.69 -4.06 1.73
C LEU A 190 5.79 -3.47 0.64
N ILE A 191 5.10 -4.35 -0.06
CA ILE A 191 4.07 -3.99 -1.05
C ILE A 191 2.83 -4.81 -0.71
N LEU A 192 1.73 -4.13 -0.41
CA LEU A 192 0.44 -4.75 -0.23
C LEU A 192 -0.31 -4.74 -1.56
N VAL A 193 -0.66 -5.91 -2.04
CA VAL A 193 -1.41 -6.08 -3.29
C VAL A 193 -2.74 -6.73 -2.97
N GLY A 194 -3.82 -6.10 -3.38
CA GLY A 194 -5.14 -6.56 -3.00
C GLY A 194 -6.22 -6.30 -4.04
N ARG A 195 -7.41 -6.75 -3.69
CA ARG A 195 -8.64 -6.51 -4.45
C ARG A 195 -9.71 -5.94 -3.53
N LYS A 196 -10.30 -4.82 -3.97
CA LYS A 196 -11.53 -4.26 -3.36
C LYS A 196 -12.74 -5.10 -3.74
#